data_a3c875d11dc237b29be56d1b05ba435b
#
_entry.id   a3c875d11dc237b29be56d1b05ba435b
#
_cell.length_a   1.000
_cell.length_b   1.000
_cell.length_c   1.000
_cell.angle_alpha   90.00
_cell.angle_beta   90.00
_cell.angle_gamma   90.00
#
_symmetry.space_group_name_H-M   'P 1'
#
loop_
_entity.id
_entity.type
_entity.pdbx_description
1 polymer ?
#
loop_
_entity_poly.entity_id
_entity_poly.type
_entity_poly.pdbx_seq_one_letter_code
_entity_poly.pdbx_strand_id
1 'polypeptide(L)'
;IIDVSALRNVHTLDLSQCQNIIDVSALGNVHTLSFKGCENITDVSALGNVHILDLSHCWSIVDVSALGRVYTLDLTHCSNIIDVSALGRVHILKLFCCDKITDVSALGNVHELDLSYCREITDVSSLGKVYKLYLRGCEYITDVSALGNVHILDLSFCGNITDVSALGKVHNLSLNYCQKITDV
;
A
#
# COMPACT_ATOMS: atom_id res chain seq x y z
N ILE A 1 5.52 26.20 6.01
CA ILE A 1 4.97 26.63 4.70
C ILE A 1 3.48 26.39 4.75
N ILE A 2 2.67 27.38 4.43
CA ILE A 2 1.19 27.31 4.43
C ILE A 2 0.68 27.29 2.97
N ASP A 3 1.23 28.19 2.11
CA ASP A 3 0.84 28.29 0.71
C ASP A 3 1.92 27.69 -0.19
N VAL A 4 1.55 26.70 -0.99
CA VAL A 4 2.40 25.97 -1.92
C VAL A 4 2.08 26.25 -3.38
N SER A 5 1.17 27.19 -3.67
CA SER A 5 0.65 27.46 -5.02
C SER A 5 1.73 27.91 -6.02
N ALA A 6 2.77 28.59 -5.54
CA ALA A 6 3.92 28.99 -6.36
C ALA A 6 4.78 27.79 -6.86
N LEU A 7 4.64 26.61 -6.24
CA LEU A 7 5.45 25.42 -6.52
C LEU A 7 4.83 24.50 -7.58
N ARG A 8 3.68 24.86 -8.14
CA ARG A 8 2.89 24.01 -9.07
C ARG A 8 3.62 23.51 -10.32
N ASN A 9 4.71 24.14 -10.71
CA ASN A 9 5.50 23.79 -11.90
C ASN A 9 6.83 23.10 -11.55
N VAL A 10 7.07 22.80 -10.28
CA VAL A 10 8.26 22.05 -9.85
C VAL A 10 8.11 20.60 -10.29
N HIS A 11 9.15 20.01 -10.89
CA HIS A 11 9.09 18.61 -11.35
C HIS A 11 9.20 17.61 -10.20
N THR A 12 10.12 17.84 -9.28
CA THR A 12 10.33 17.03 -8.08
C THR A 12 10.28 17.91 -6.85
N LEU A 13 9.40 17.61 -5.93
CA LEU A 13 9.14 18.44 -4.76
C LEU A 13 9.06 17.56 -3.50
N ASP A 14 9.89 17.87 -2.53
CA ASP A 14 9.84 17.26 -1.20
C ASP A 14 9.40 18.30 -0.17
N LEU A 15 8.23 18.05 0.43
CA LEU A 15 7.62 18.83 1.48
C LEU A 15 7.44 17.99 2.76
N SER A 16 8.26 16.95 2.93
CA SER A 16 8.19 16.07 4.09
C SER A 16 8.25 16.83 5.40
N GLN A 17 7.45 16.42 6.38
CA GLN A 17 7.37 17.01 7.72
C GLN A 17 6.88 18.48 7.76
N CYS A 18 6.30 18.99 6.68
CA CYS A 18 5.74 20.34 6.63
C CYS A 18 4.33 20.35 7.25
N GLN A 19 4.25 20.37 8.59
CA GLN A 19 3.01 20.22 9.35
C GLN A 19 1.94 21.30 9.10
N ASN A 20 2.33 22.47 8.58
CA ASN A 20 1.39 23.58 8.33
C ASN A 20 0.77 23.55 6.92
N ILE A 21 1.06 22.53 6.10
CA ILE A 21 0.43 22.38 4.80
C ILE A 21 -0.91 21.68 5.00
N ILE A 22 -1.97 22.30 4.45
CA ILE A 22 -3.33 21.76 4.45
C ILE A 22 -3.84 21.65 3.02
N ASP A 23 -3.66 22.71 2.21
CA ASP A 23 -4.12 22.76 0.83
C ASP A 23 -2.98 22.38 -0.13
N VAL A 24 -3.20 21.29 -0.86
CA VAL A 24 -2.27 20.73 -1.85
C VAL A 24 -2.84 20.78 -3.28
N SER A 25 -3.97 21.45 -3.47
CA SER A 25 -4.73 21.47 -4.72
C SER A 25 -3.93 21.98 -5.93
N ALA A 26 -2.95 22.87 -5.70
CA ALA A 26 -2.09 23.40 -6.75
C ALA A 26 -1.03 22.41 -7.27
N LEU A 27 -0.76 21.29 -6.58
CA LEU A 27 0.40 20.44 -6.83
C LEU A 27 0.11 19.20 -7.69
N GLY A 28 -1.09 19.07 -8.24
CA GLY A 28 -1.50 17.91 -9.04
C GLY A 28 -0.73 17.66 -10.33
N ASN A 29 0.10 18.62 -10.80
CA ASN A 29 0.94 18.47 -11.98
C ASN A 29 2.43 18.20 -11.64
N VAL A 30 2.80 18.14 -10.37
CA VAL A 30 4.14 17.76 -9.93
C VAL A 30 4.36 16.29 -10.28
N HIS A 31 5.50 15.93 -10.86
CA HIS A 31 5.76 14.56 -11.28
C HIS A 31 6.13 13.67 -10.09
N THR A 32 7.03 14.12 -9.24
CA THR A 32 7.47 13.40 -8.03
C THR A 32 7.22 14.28 -6.81
N LEU A 33 6.39 13.81 -5.89
CA LEU A 33 5.92 14.62 -4.76
C LEU A 33 5.97 13.82 -3.47
N SER A 34 6.58 14.39 -2.43
CA SER A 34 6.57 13.83 -1.08
C SER A 34 5.92 14.81 -0.10
N PHE A 35 4.96 14.28 0.65
CA PHE A 35 4.34 14.88 1.83
C PHE A 35 4.55 14.02 3.08
N LYS A 36 5.56 13.16 3.06
CA LYS A 36 5.81 12.25 4.18
C LYS A 36 5.71 12.96 5.53
N GLY A 37 4.80 12.47 6.39
CA GLY A 37 4.59 13.01 7.74
C GLY A 37 3.89 14.37 7.78
N CYS A 38 3.20 14.80 6.73
CA CYS A 38 2.34 15.99 6.73
C CYS A 38 0.95 15.62 7.28
N GLU A 39 0.82 15.62 8.58
CA GLU A 39 -0.33 15.05 9.30
C GLU A 39 -1.65 15.81 9.10
N ASN A 40 -1.60 17.08 8.65
CA ASN A 40 -2.77 17.94 8.51
C ASN A 40 -3.39 17.91 7.09
N ILE A 41 -2.80 17.17 6.15
CA ILE A 41 -3.39 16.96 4.82
C ILE A 41 -4.54 15.96 4.95
N THR A 42 -5.73 16.37 4.50
CA THR A 42 -6.94 15.54 4.49
C THR A 42 -7.48 15.31 3.08
N ASP A 43 -7.34 16.31 2.19
CA ASP A 43 -7.82 16.23 0.80
C ASP A 43 -6.65 16.07 -0.16
N VAL A 44 -6.62 14.93 -0.84
CA VAL A 44 -5.62 14.57 -1.86
C VAL A 44 -6.22 14.41 -3.25
N SER A 45 -7.47 14.87 -3.44
CA SER A 45 -8.24 14.70 -4.68
C SER A 45 -7.55 15.28 -5.92
N ALA A 46 -6.77 16.36 -5.76
CA ALA A 46 -6.02 16.99 -6.83
C ALA A 46 -4.75 16.20 -7.26
N LEU A 47 -4.28 15.22 -6.46
CA LEU A 47 -2.99 14.58 -6.66
C LEU A 47 -3.03 13.35 -7.59
N GLY A 48 -4.17 13.01 -8.16
CA GLY A 48 -4.37 11.81 -8.97
C GLY A 48 -3.54 11.71 -10.26
N ASN A 49 -2.91 12.80 -10.71
CA ASN A 49 -2.02 12.80 -11.88
C ASN A 49 -0.53 12.81 -11.51
N VAL A 50 -0.18 12.88 -10.23
CA VAL A 50 1.21 12.75 -9.77
C VAL A 50 1.71 11.35 -10.12
N HIS A 51 2.93 11.24 -10.64
CA HIS A 51 3.48 9.94 -11.05
C HIS A 51 4.06 9.15 -9.88
N ILE A 52 4.84 9.80 -9.02
CA ILE A 52 5.39 9.22 -7.80
C ILE A 52 4.93 10.08 -6.61
N LEU A 53 4.15 9.48 -5.72
CA LEU A 53 3.54 10.18 -4.59
C LEU A 53 3.83 9.45 -3.27
N ASP A 54 4.49 10.15 -2.36
CA ASP A 54 4.71 9.69 -0.99
C ASP A 54 3.83 10.49 -0.02
N LEU A 55 2.85 9.80 0.56
CA LEU A 55 1.94 10.28 1.59
C LEU A 55 2.13 9.51 2.90
N SER A 56 3.29 8.83 3.05
CA SER A 56 3.54 8.02 4.24
C SER A 56 3.45 8.87 5.52
N HIS A 57 2.83 8.30 6.55
CA HIS A 57 2.55 8.97 7.84
C HIS A 57 1.62 10.20 7.75
N CYS A 58 0.81 10.31 6.70
CA CYS A 58 -0.26 11.32 6.61
C CYS A 58 -1.55 10.75 7.22
N TRP A 59 -1.65 10.73 8.53
CA TRP A 59 -2.70 10.00 9.27
C TRP A 59 -4.11 10.56 9.08
N SER A 60 -4.23 11.82 8.68
CA SER A 60 -5.53 12.46 8.48
C SER A 60 -6.20 12.12 7.14
N ILE A 61 -5.49 11.43 6.23
CA ILE A 61 -6.05 11.00 4.96
C ILE A 61 -7.00 9.81 5.19
N VAL A 62 -8.22 9.93 4.63
CA VAL A 62 -9.26 8.90 4.66
C VAL A 62 -9.63 8.47 3.24
N ASP A 63 -9.83 9.43 2.34
CA ASP A 63 -10.25 9.19 0.96
C ASP A 63 -9.06 9.22 0.00
N VAL A 64 -8.81 8.11 -0.66
CA VAL A 64 -7.74 7.92 -1.67
C VAL A 64 -8.30 7.58 -3.06
N SER A 65 -9.61 7.75 -3.26
CA SER A 65 -10.31 7.38 -4.49
C SER A 65 -9.77 8.05 -5.75
N ALA A 66 -9.23 9.27 -5.63
CA ALA A 66 -8.61 10.00 -6.74
C ALA A 66 -7.23 9.45 -7.15
N LEU A 67 -6.56 8.64 -6.31
CA LEU A 67 -5.15 8.27 -6.49
C LEU A 67 -4.91 7.03 -7.38
N GLY A 68 -5.96 6.45 -7.94
CA GLY A 68 -5.88 5.19 -8.71
C GLY A 68 -5.07 5.26 -10.03
N ARG A 69 -4.57 6.44 -10.43
CA ARG A 69 -3.71 6.62 -11.61
C ARG A 69 -2.25 6.90 -11.25
N VAL A 70 -1.93 7.11 -9.99
CA VAL A 70 -0.55 7.27 -9.52
C VAL A 70 0.23 6.00 -9.82
N TYR A 71 1.44 6.12 -10.37
CA TYR A 71 2.25 4.95 -10.72
C TYR A 71 2.91 4.32 -9.50
N THR A 72 3.54 5.12 -8.65
CA THR A 72 4.10 4.69 -7.36
C THR A 72 3.45 5.48 -6.25
N LEU A 73 2.76 4.80 -5.34
CA LEU A 73 2.03 5.39 -4.23
C LEU A 73 2.47 4.77 -2.91
N ASP A 74 2.97 5.61 -2.01
CA ASP A 74 3.32 5.22 -0.65
C ASP A 74 2.31 5.82 0.34
N LEU A 75 1.52 4.96 0.98
CA LEU A 75 0.54 5.26 2.01
C LEU A 75 0.90 4.59 3.35
N THR A 76 2.18 4.24 3.52
CA THR A 76 2.69 3.61 4.74
C THR A 76 2.25 4.38 5.98
N HIS A 77 1.69 3.69 6.98
CA HIS A 77 1.16 4.27 8.22
C HIS A 77 -0.01 5.27 8.03
N CYS A 78 -0.73 5.26 6.92
CA CYS A 78 -1.99 6.00 6.78
C CYS A 78 -3.14 5.20 7.42
N SER A 79 -3.16 5.13 8.73
CA SER A 79 -4.01 4.22 9.52
C SER A 79 -5.51 4.53 9.48
N ASN A 80 -5.94 5.62 8.84
CA ASN A 80 -7.35 5.96 8.69
C ASN A 80 -7.96 5.56 7.34
N ILE A 81 -7.15 5.03 6.42
CA ILE A 81 -7.65 4.50 5.14
C ILE A 81 -8.37 3.17 5.39
N ILE A 82 -9.58 3.05 4.83
CA ILE A 82 -10.41 1.84 4.89
C ILE A 82 -10.62 1.30 3.47
N ASP A 83 -11.00 2.17 2.53
CA ASP A 83 -11.34 1.78 1.16
C ASP A 83 -10.16 2.04 0.21
N VAL A 84 -9.66 0.96 -0.38
CA VAL A 84 -8.57 0.95 -1.37
C VAL A 84 -9.03 0.47 -2.75
N SER A 85 -10.34 0.36 -2.96
CA SER A 85 -10.93 -0.19 -4.20
C SER A 85 -10.51 0.57 -5.47
N ALA A 86 -10.25 1.86 -5.37
CA ALA A 86 -9.78 2.67 -6.49
C ALA A 86 -8.32 2.42 -6.88
N LEU A 87 -7.50 1.78 -6.01
CA LEU A 87 -6.04 1.70 -6.16
C LEU A 87 -5.56 0.52 -7.01
N GLY A 88 -6.45 -0.31 -7.54
CA GLY A 88 -6.12 -1.53 -8.28
C GLY A 88 -5.34 -1.33 -9.59
N ARG A 89 -5.10 -0.08 -10.03
CA ARG A 89 -4.28 0.25 -11.21
C ARG A 89 -2.93 0.87 -10.87
N VAL A 90 -2.68 1.15 -9.61
CA VAL A 90 -1.36 1.60 -9.12
C VAL A 90 -0.34 0.49 -9.41
N HIS A 91 0.84 0.85 -9.92
CA HIS A 91 1.85 -0.15 -10.26
C HIS A 91 2.65 -0.61 -9.03
N ILE A 92 3.09 0.33 -8.20
CA ILE A 92 3.77 0.06 -6.93
C ILE A 92 2.96 0.71 -5.82
N LEU A 93 2.39 -0.09 -4.92
CA LEU A 93 1.53 0.36 -3.84
C LEU A 93 2.05 -0.12 -2.49
N LYS A 94 2.32 0.83 -1.59
CA LYS A 94 2.72 0.52 -0.21
C LYS A 94 1.63 0.96 0.76
N LEU A 95 1.15 0.01 1.53
CA LEU A 95 0.11 0.14 2.55
C LEU A 95 0.57 -0.43 3.91
N PHE A 96 1.89 -0.43 4.15
CA PHE A 96 2.46 -0.95 5.40
C PHE A 96 1.79 -0.31 6.62
N CYS A 97 1.32 -1.13 7.58
CA CYS A 97 0.63 -0.69 8.80
C CYS A 97 -0.62 0.17 8.55
N CYS A 98 -1.41 -0.16 7.53
CA CYS A 98 -2.74 0.41 7.32
C CYS A 98 -3.80 -0.52 7.96
N ASP A 99 -3.91 -0.47 9.29
CA ASP A 99 -4.61 -1.49 10.10
C ASP A 99 -6.14 -1.54 9.90
N LYS A 100 -6.76 -0.55 9.23
CA LYS A 100 -8.20 -0.55 8.99
C LYS A 100 -8.62 -1.18 7.66
N ILE A 101 -7.66 -1.55 6.81
CA ILE A 101 -7.94 -2.21 5.53
C ILE A 101 -8.32 -3.66 5.78
N THR A 102 -9.49 -4.05 5.30
CA THR A 102 -10.00 -5.43 5.37
C THR A 102 -10.21 -6.05 4.00
N ASP A 103 -10.63 -5.24 3.01
CA ASP A 103 -10.90 -5.69 1.64
C ASP A 103 -9.80 -5.23 0.69
N VAL A 104 -9.10 -6.21 0.10
CA VAL A 104 -8.03 -6.03 -0.87
C VAL A 104 -8.38 -6.62 -2.24
N SER A 105 -9.63 -6.98 -2.46
CA SER A 105 -10.12 -7.67 -3.67
C SER A 105 -9.81 -6.91 -4.98
N ALA A 106 -9.79 -5.58 -4.94
CA ALA A 106 -9.47 -4.75 -6.09
C ALA A 106 -7.97 -4.70 -6.44
N LEU A 107 -7.06 -5.14 -5.54
CA LEU A 107 -5.62 -4.93 -5.67
C LEU A 107 -4.90 -6.03 -6.48
N GLY A 108 -5.60 -7.02 -6.99
CA GLY A 108 -5.02 -8.18 -7.69
C GLY A 108 -4.23 -7.87 -8.98
N ASN A 109 -4.31 -6.65 -9.52
CA ASN A 109 -3.53 -6.23 -10.70
C ASN A 109 -2.36 -5.29 -10.37
N VAL A 110 -2.14 -4.95 -9.11
CA VAL A 110 -0.96 -4.20 -8.66
C VAL A 110 0.28 -5.07 -8.90
N HIS A 111 1.35 -4.47 -9.42
CA HIS A 111 2.57 -5.23 -9.72
C HIS A 111 3.42 -5.50 -8.47
N GLU A 112 3.63 -4.50 -7.64
CA GLU A 112 4.32 -4.61 -6.35
C GLU A 112 3.41 -4.04 -5.26
N LEU A 113 3.04 -4.90 -4.29
CA LEU A 113 2.07 -4.60 -3.25
C LEU A 113 2.64 -4.93 -1.87
N ASP A 114 2.73 -3.93 -1.01
CA ASP A 114 3.10 -4.12 0.39
C ASP A 114 1.90 -3.87 1.30
N LEU A 115 1.40 -4.93 1.89
CA LEU A 115 0.34 -4.98 2.88
C LEU A 115 0.85 -5.44 4.25
N SER A 116 2.17 -5.37 4.46
CA SER A 116 2.78 -5.85 5.71
C SER A 116 2.16 -5.15 6.92
N TYR A 117 1.84 -5.94 7.93
CA TYR A 117 1.19 -5.51 9.17
C TYR A 117 -0.21 -4.88 8.99
N CYS A 118 -0.89 -5.11 7.86
CA CYS A 118 -2.34 -4.87 7.75
C CYS A 118 -3.08 -6.04 8.41
N ARG A 119 -3.26 -5.96 9.72
CA ARG A 119 -3.64 -7.13 10.54
C ARG A 119 -5.07 -7.59 10.31
N GLU A 120 -5.97 -6.73 9.86
CA GLU A 120 -7.39 -7.06 9.66
C GLU A 120 -7.68 -7.79 8.33
N ILE A 121 -6.66 -8.01 7.47
CA ILE A 121 -6.81 -8.76 6.23
C ILE A 121 -6.93 -10.24 6.53
N THR A 122 -7.98 -10.87 5.99
CA THR A 122 -8.24 -12.31 6.11
C THR A 122 -8.26 -13.02 4.75
N ASP A 123 -8.75 -12.36 3.70
CA ASP A 123 -8.89 -12.92 2.35
C ASP A 123 -7.88 -12.28 1.39
N VAL A 124 -7.00 -13.12 0.83
CA VAL A 124 -5.97 -12.76 -0.15
C VAL A 124 -6.16 -13.48 -1.48
N SER A 125 -7.31 -14.11 -1.70
CA SER A 125 -7.60 -14.94 -2.87
C SER A 125 -7.47 -14.17 -4.20
N SER A 126 -7.74 -12.87 -4.21
CA SER A 126 -7.61 -12.00 -5.39
C SER A 126 -6.16 -11.66 -5.77
N LEU A 127 -5.20 -11.86 -4.85
CA LEU A 127 -3.83 -11.35 -5.00
C LEU A 127 -2.87 -12.27 -5.75
N GLY A 128 -3.34 -13.42 -6.25
CA GLY A 128 -2.51 -14.43 -6.91
C GLY A 128 -1.83 -14.01 -8.22
N LYS A 129 -2.13 -12.81 -8.77
CA LYS A 129 -1.48 -12.25 -9.96
C LYS A 129 -0.45 -11.16 -9.65
N VAL A 130 -0.37 -10.71 -8.39
CA VAL A 130 0.62 -9.73 -7.94
C VAL A 130 2.01 -10.32 -8.13
N TYR A 131 2.95 -9.56 -8.71
CA TYR A 131 4.29 -10.06 -8.97
C TYR A 131 5.16 -10.10 -7.70
N LYS A 132 5.13 -9.01 -6.91
CA LYS A 132 5.77 -8.95 -5.59
C LYS A 132 4.73 -8.62 -4.54
N LEU A 133 4.54 -9.52 -3.59
CA LEU A 133 3.54 -9.41 -2.54
C LEU A 133 4.19 -9.56 -1.16
N TYR A 134 4.03 -8.53 -0.33
CA TYR A 134 4.49 -8.54 1.04
C TYR A 134 3.28 -8.52 1.98
N LEU A 135 3.12 -9.60 2.76
CA LEU A 135 2.03 -9.84 3.71
C LEU A 135 2.58 -10.10 5.12
N ARG A 136 3.81 -9.63 5.38
CA ARG A 136 4.47 -9.84 6.67
C ARG A 136 3.58 -9.37 7.82
N GLY A 137 3.37 -10.24 8.82
CA GLY A 137 2.62 -9.90 10.03
C GLY A 137 1.11 -9.70 9.81
N CYS A 138 0.55 -10.19 8.69
CA CYS A 138 -0.90 -10.30 8.49
C CYS A 138 -1.41 -11.54 9.24
N GLU A 139 -1.67 -11.38 10.52
CA GLU A 139 -1.85 -12.49 11.46
C GLU A 139 -3.13 -13.30 11.21
N TYR A 140 -4.16 -12.72 10.59
CA TYR A 140 -5.45 -13.41 10.38
C TYR A 140 -5.55 -14.15 9.04
N ILE A 141 -4.52 -14.10 8.19
CA ILE A 141 -4.46 -14.91 6.97
C ILE A 141 -4.26 -16.39 7.36
N THR A 142 -5.13 -17.26 6.84
CA THR A 142 -5.04 -18.71 7.03
C THR A 142 -4.92 -19.47 5.71
N ASP A 143 -5.56 -18.99 4.64
CA ASP A 143 -5.54 -19.61 3.31
C ASP A 143 -4.68 -18.79 2.35
N VAL A 144 -3.64 -19.43 1.80
CA VAL A 144 -2.70 -18.88 0.84
C VAL A 144 -2.69 -19.64 -0.48
N SER A 145 -3.68 -20.52 -0.68
CA SER A 145 -3.74 -21.42 -1.85
C SER A 145 -3.76 -20.69 -3.19
N ALA A 146 -4.32 -19.47 -3.24
CA ALA A 146 -4.34 -18.64 -4.44
C ALA A 146 -3.00 -17.99 -4.79
N LEU A 147 -2.02 -17.98 -3.89
CA LEU A 147 -0.77 -17.21 -4.03
C LEU A 147 0.36 -17.97 -4.76
N GLY A 148 0.11 -19.19 -5.22
CA GLY A 148 1.13 -20.04 -5.84
C GLY A 148 1.79 -19.51 -7.11
N ASN A 149 1.24 -18.47 -7.76
CA ASN A 149 1.82 -17.84 -8.95
C ASN A 149 2.50 -16.49 -8.66
N VAL A 150 2.50 -16.01 -7.43
CA VAL A 150 3.26 -14.83 -7.00
C VAL A 150 4.75 -15.11 -7.16
N HIS A 151 5.52 -14.17 -7.70
CA HIS A 151 6.94 -14.40 -7.94
C HIS A 151 7.78 -14.18 -6.68
N ILE A 152 7.53 -13.11 -5.94
CA ILE A 152 8.17 -12.81 -4.64
C ILE A 152 7.07 -12.69 -3.60
N LEU A 153 7.10 -13.53 -2.57
CA LEU A 153 6.09 -13.61 -1.53
C LEU A 153 6.73 -13.61 -0.14
N ASP A 154 6.38 -12.62 0.68
CA ASP A 154 6.77 -12.60 2.09
C ASP A 154 5.52 -12.79 2.97
N LEU A 155 5.46 -13.94 3.63
CA LEU A 155 4.46 -14.33 4.62
C LEU A 155 5.05 -14.41 6.03
N SER A 156 6.21 -13.81 6.27
CA SER A 156 6.87 -13.85 7.57
C SER A 156 5.93 -13.35 8.67
N PHE A 157 5.93 -13.99 9.81
CA PHE A 157 5.07 -13.67 10.96
C PHE A 157 3.56 -13.88 10.72
N CYS A 158 3.14 -14.59 9.67
CA CYS A 158 1.76 -15.02 9.48
C CYS A 158 1.53 -16.31 10.28
N GLY A 159 1.32 -16.18 11.58
CA GLY A 159 1.33 -17.29 12.52
C GLY A 159 0.14 -18.25 12.43
N ASN A 160 -0.87 -17.97 11.59
CA ASN A 160 -2.06 -18.82 11.45
C ASN A 160 -2.10 -19.65 10.15
N ILE A 161 -1.11 -19.53 9.29
CA ILE A 161 -0.96 -20.37 8.09
C ILE A 161 -0.50 -21.77 8.52
N THR A 162 -1.19 -22.81 8.04
CA THR A 162 -0.87 -24.21 8.33
C THR A 162 -0.44 -24.99 7.10
N ASP A 163 -0.99 -24.66 5.92
CA ASP A 163 -0.73 -25.33 4.64
C ASP A 163 -0.12 -24.34 3.65
N VAL A 164 1.04 -24.70 3.10
CA VAL A 164 1.77 -23.94 2.07
C VAL A 164 2.04 -24.77 0.81
N SER A 165 1.39 -25.92 0.68
CA SER A 165 1.57 -26.87 -0.43
C SER A 165 1.37 -26.22 -1.81
N ALA A 166 0.48 -25.22 -1.92
CA ALA A 166 0.23 -24.48 -3.17
C ALA A 166 1.40 -23.55 -3.56
N LEU A 167 2.33 -23.24 -2.66
CA LEU A 167 3.37 -22.21 -2.88
C LEU A 167 4.64 -22.74 -3.56
N GLY A 168 4.69 -24.01 -3.96
CA GLY A 168 5.88 -24.64 -4.54
C GLY A 168 6.42 -24.02 -5.84
N LYS A 169 5.66 -23.12 -6.49
CA LYS A 169 6.11 -22.38 -7.71
C LYS A 169 6.57 -20.95 -7.42
N VAL A 170 6.41 -20.46 -6.21
CA VAL A 170 6.88 -19.13 -5.81
C VAL A 170 8.41 -19.11 -5.90
N HIS A 171 8.96 -18.10 -6.58
CA HIS A 171 10.41 -18.04 -6.82
C HIS A 171 11.19 -17.61 -5.57
N ASN A 172 10.73 -16.60 -4.87
CA ASN A 172 11.28 -16.13 -3.60
C ASN A 172 10.19 -16.17 -2.54
N LEU A 173 10.27 -17.10 -1.60
CA LEU A 173 9.31 -17.29 -0.53
C LEU A 173 9.96 -17.08 0.84
N SER A 174 9.36 -16.24 1.67
CA SER A 174 9.74 -16.06 3.07
C SER A 174 8.61 -16.50 3.98
N LEU A 175 8.89 -17.47 4.86
CA LEU A 175 7.96 -18.04 5.85
C LEU A 175 8.53 -17.92 7.28
N ASN A 176 9.39 -16.94 7.52
CA ASN A 176 10.03 -16.77 8.82
C ASN A 176 8.96 -16.57 9.92
N TYR A 177 9.09 -17.28 11.01
CA TYR A 177 8.16 -17.19 12.15
C TYR A 177 6.72 -17.61 11.87
N CYS A 178 6.44 -18.39 10.81
CA CYS A 178 5.15 -19.06 10.60
C CYS A 178 5.12 -20.35 11.42
N GLN A 179 4.73 -20.27 12.69
CA GLN A 179 4.94 -21.34 13.68
C GLN A 179 3.97 -22.52 13.52
N LYS A 180 2.87 -22.38 12.76
CA LYS A 180 1.85 -23.41 12.62
C LYS A 180 1.91 -24.19 11.30
N ILE A 181 2.92 -23.95 10.46
CA ILE A 181 3.06 -24.70 9.21
C ILE A 181 3.35 -26.17 9.55
N THR A 182 2.50 -27.05 9.06
CA THR A 182 2.59 -28.52 9.23
C THR A 182 2.67 -29.25 7.91
N ASP A 183 2.32 -28.58 6.80
CA ASP A 183 2.25 -29.17 5.46
C ASP A 183 3.03 -28.30 4.45
N VAL A 184 3.95 -28.92 3.67
CA VAL A 184 4.86 -28.25 2.72
C VAL A 184 4.90 -29.01 1.39
#